data_87d4c319b6fc39fc8c51da5a64d4cf5c
#
_entry.id   87d4c319b6fc39fc8c51da5a64d4cf5c
#
_cell.length_a   1.000
_cell.length_b   1.000
_cell.length_c   1.000
_cell.angle_alpha   90.00
_cell.angle_beta   90.00
_cell.angle_gamma   90.00
#
_symmetry.space_group_name_H-M   'P 1'
#
loop_
_entity.id
_entity.type
_entity.pdbx_description
1 polymer ?
#
loop_
_entity_poly.entity_id
_entity_poly.type
_entity_poly.pdbx_seq_one_letter_code
_entity_poly.pdbx_strand_id
1 'polypeptide(L)'
;MPAMQLVAIRQFLGGILYVAYFLFQKTPWPKAKQWKTILILSLLNFVLSNGLSTWGVKYISSGLGAILGAIFPIWIVIITFFRGERLSKLAVTGMLVCFGGVCIIFYDHLKDFLEPNFTFGIILSLIATLTWAFGTLYTKKKAASFNPYFSLGLQMLISSLFLFIVIGATGTTIPLSEIPANSWWSIGY
;
A
#
# COMPACT_ATOMS: atom_id res chain seq x y z
N MET A 1 -3.23 -16.58 10.63
CA MET A 1 -3.26 -16.50 9.14
C MET A 1 -2.04 -15.77 8.63
N PRO A 2 -1.36 -16.21 7.55
CA PRO A 2 -0.25 -15.49 6.96
C PRO A 2 -0.69 -14.08 6.53
N ALA A 3 0.13 -13.09 6.84
CA ALA A 3 -0.22 -11.69 6.63
C ALA A 3 -0.49 -11.35 5.14
N MET A 4 0.26 -11.94 4.22
CA MET A 4 0.03 -11.76 2.79
C MET A 4 -1.29 -12.38 2.31
N GLN A 5 -1.70 -13.52 2.88
CA GLN A 5 -2.97 -14.15 2.57
C GLN A 5 -4.15 -13.27 3.05
N LEU A 6 -4.01 -12.65 4.23
CA LEU A 6 -5.00 -11.68 4.73
C LEU A 6 -5.18 -10.51 3.75
N VAL A 7 -4.07 -9.92 3.30
CA VAL A 7 -4.12 -8.80 2.35
C VAL A 7 -4.75 -9.22 1.02
N ALA A 8 -4.39 -10.40 0.49
CA ALA A 8 -4.94 -10.90 -0.76
C ALA A 8 -6.48 -11.08 -0.67
N ILE A 9 -6.97 -11.68 0.43
CA ILE A 9 -8.40 -11.88 0.65
C ILE A 9 -9.13 -10.52 0.81
N ARG A 10 -8.59 -9.61 1.61
CA ARG A 10 -9.18 -8.26 1.79
C ARG A 10 -9.28 -7.50 0.47
N GLN A 11 -8.21 -7.50 -0.32
CA GLN A 11 -8.21 -6.84 -1.62
C GLN A 11 -9.16 -7.51 -2.62
N PHE A 12 -9.27 -8.84 -2.57
CA PHE A 12 -10.20 -9.58 -3.42
C PHE A 12 -11.66 -9.21 -3.11
N LEU A 13 -12.05 -9.28 -1.83
CA LEU A 13 -13.40 -8.95 -1.39
C LEU A 13 -13.74 -7.48 -1.66
N GLY A 14 -12.87 -6.56 -1.27
CA GLY A 14 -13.05 -5.13 -1.55
C GLY A 14 -13.12 -4.84 -3.04
N GLY A 15 -12.26 -5.47 -3.84
CA GLY A 15 -12.26 -5.34 -5.29
C GLY A 15 -13.54 -5.83 -5.94
N ILE A 16 -14.08 -6.98 -5.51
CA ILE A 16 -15.37 -7.49 -5.99
C ILE A 16 -16.49 -6.50 -5.67
N LEU A 17 -16.55 -6.00 -4.43
CA LEU A 17 -17.60 -5.06 -4.02
C LEU A 17 -17.58 -3.78 -4.88
N TYR A 18 -16.38 -3.18 -5.08
CA TYR A 18 -16.25 -2.00 -5.94
C TYR A 18 -16.63 -2.29 -7.38
N VAL A 19 -16.11 -3.35 -7.97
CA VAL A 19 -16.38 -3.70 -9.36
C VAL A 19 -17.85 -4.02 -9.56
N ALA A 20 -18.47 -4.82 -8.66
CA ALA A 20 -19.90 -5.12 -8.74
C ALA A 20 -20.75 -3.84 -8.68
N TYR A 21 -20.47 -2.93 -7.73
CA TYR A 21 -21.18 -1.67 -7.60
C TYR A 21 -21.15 -0.85 -8.92
N PHE A 22 -19.97 -0.70 -9.54
CA PHE A 22 -19.85 0.08 -10.78
C PHE A 22 -20.40 -0.63 -12.00
N LEU A 23 -20.43 -1.96 -12.00
CA LEU A 23 -21.15 -2.74 -13.03
C LEU A 23 -22.66 -2.54 -12.93
N PHE A 24 -23.23 -2.53 -11.72
CA PHE A 24 -24.66 -2.19 -11.54
C PHE A 24 -24.98 -0.78 -12.01
N GLN A 25 -24.05 0.17 -11.86
CA GLN A 25 -24.20 1.52 -12.41
C GLN A 25 -23.95 1.61 -13.93
N LYS A 26 -23.74 0.48 -14.62
CA LYS A 26 -23.43 0.44 -16.05
C LYS A 26 -22.23 1.32 -16.45
N THR A 27 -21.25 1.46 -15.56
CA THR A 27 -20.04 2.22 -15.85
C THR A 27 -19.26 1.53 -16.98
N PRO A 28 -18.84 2.26 -18.04
CA PRO A 28 -18.14 1.66 -19.16
C PRO A 28 -16.80 1.04 -18.73
N TRP A 29 -16.45 -0.09 -19.34
CA TRP A 29 -15.17 -0.75 -19.11
C TRP A 29 -13.99 0.11 -19.57
N PRO A 30 -12.81 -0.06 -18.94
CA PRO A 30 -11.60 0.67 -19.34
C PRO A 30 -11.22 0.36 -20.78
N LYS A 31 -10.83 1.41 -21.52
CA LYS A 31 -10.24 1.26 -22.86
C LYS A 31 -8.83 0.65 -22.76
N ALA A 32 -8.32 0.03 -23.83
CA ALA A 32 -7.01 -0.64 -23.85
C ALA A 32 -5.87 0.21 -23.27
N LYS A 33 -5.84 1.52 -23.57
CA LYS A 33 -4.83 2.46 -23.06
C LYS A 33 -4.91 2.66 -21.54
N GLN A 34 -6.10 2.52 -20.94
CA GLN A 34 -6.34 2.71 -19.51
C GLN A 34 -5.89 1.49 -18.70
N TRP A 35 -5.94 0.29 -19.28
CA TRP A 35 -5.48 -0.94 -18.64
C TRP A 35 -4.01 -0.86 -18.23
N LYS A 36 -3.14 -0.27 -19.07
CA LYS A 36 -1.73 -0.05 -18.69
C LYS A 36 -1.61 0.78 -17.42
N THR A 37 -2.41 1.82 -17.27
CA THR A 37 -2.43 2.66 -16.07
C THR A 37 -2.93 1.88 -14.86
N ILE A 38 -4.01 1.10 -15.00
CA ILE A 38 -4.57 0.27 -13.94
C ILE A 38 -3.55 -0.77 -13.46
N LEU A 39 -2.86 -1.45 -14.38
CA LEU A 39 -1.83 -2.44 -14.06
C LEU A 39 -0.65 -1.82 -13.28
N ILE A 40 -0.13 -0.66 -13.74
CA ILE A 40 0.95 0.04 -13.04
C ILE A 40 0.51 0.45 -11.64
N LEU A 41 -0.69 1.00 -11.49
CA LEU A 41 -1.23 1.41 -10.19
C LEU A 41 -1.53 0.22 -9.28
N SER A 42 -2.02 -0.90 -9.82
CA SER A 42 -2.20 -2.14 -9.08
C SER A 42 -0.85 -2.62 -8.49
N LEU A 43 0.20 -2.60 -9.29
CA LEU A 43 1.53 -2.98 -8.84
C LEU A 43 2.07 -2.04 -7.75
N LEU A 44 2.01 -0.71 -7.98
CA LEU A 44 2.58 0.28 -7.05
C LEU A 44 1.81 0.38 -5.75
N ASN A 45 0.47 0.56 -5.82
CA ASN A 45 -0.35 0.86 -4.64
C ASN A 45 -0.73 -0.39 -3.84
N PHE A 46 -0.91 -1.53 -4.50
CA PHE A 46 -1.46 -2.71 -3.84
C PHE A 46 -0.46 -3.85 -3.70
N VAL A 47 0.25 -4.23 -4.75
CA VAL A 47 1.21 -5.33 -4.65
C VAL A 47 2.43 -4.90 -3.84
N LEU A 48 3.13 -3.86 -4.29
CA LEU A 48 4.37 -3.40 -3.65
C LEU A 48 4.07 -2.70 -2.33
N SER A 49 3.19 -1.70 -2.31
CA SER A 49 2.93 -0.95 -1.09
C SER A 49 2.33 -1.83 0.01
N ASN A 50 1.16 -2.44 -0.21
CA ASN A 50 0.54 -3.27 0.81
C ASN A 50 1.30 -4.57 1.09
N GLY A 51 1.85 -5.21 0.06
CA GLY A 51 2.63 -6.44 0.22
C GLY A 51 3.89 -6.23 1.06
N LEU A 52 4.71 -5.22 0.71
CA LEU A 52 5.95 -4.93 1.44
C LEU A 52 5.66 -4.40 2.85
N SER A 53 4.66 -3.53 3.02
CA SER A 53 4.25 -3.04 4.34
C SER A 53 3.82 -4.18 5.26
N THR A 54 2.96 -5.07 4.75
CA THR A 54 2.50 -6.24 5.50
C THR A 54 3.63 -7.21 5.84
N TRP A 55 4.59 -7.36 4.94
CA TRP A 55 5.79 -8.15 5.23
C TRP A 55 6.68 -7.46 6.25
N GLY A 56 6.89 -6.14 6.15
CA GLY A 56 7.69 -5.35 7.08
C GLY A 56 7.17 -5.42 8.52
N VAL A 57 5.86 -5.32 8.72
CA VAL A 57 5.21 -5.38 10.06
C VAL A 57 5.39 -6.72 10.77
N LYS A 58 5.87 -7.78 10.11
CA LYS A 58 6.29 -9.00 10.81
C LYS A 58 7.52 -8.82 11.69
N TYR A 59 8.36 -7.84 11.39
CA TYR A 59 9.66 -7.63 12.01
C TYR A 59 9.70 -6.41 12.95
N ILE A 60 8.65 -5.58 12.89
CA ILE A 60 8.51 -4.36 13.70
C ILE A 60 7.15 -4.36 14.40
N SER A 61 6.99 -3.51 15.42
CA SER A 61 5.69 -3.35 16.07
C SER A 61 4.66 -2.71 15.11
N SER A 62 3.38 -3.04 15.29
CA SER A 62 2.30 -2.46 14.49
C SER A 62 2.21 -0.93 14.65
N GLY A 63 2.52 -0.41 15.84
CA GLY A 63 2.60 1.02 16.09
C GLY A 63 3.68 1.70 15.27
N LEU A 64 4.89 1.10 15.21
CA LEU A 64 5.99 1.61 14.40
C LEU A 64 5.66 1.52 12.90
N GLY A 65 5.00 0.44 12.48
CA GLY A 65 4.50 0.30 11.10
C GLY A 65 3.52 1.41 10.71
N ALA A 66 2.63 1.81 11.61
CA ALA A 66 1.70 2.93 11.39
C ALA A 66 2.44 4.27 11.27
N ILE A 67 3.48 4.50 12.08
CA ILE A 67 4.32 5.70 12.03
C ILE A 67 5.09 5.77 10.71
N LEU A 68 5.67 4.64 10.27
CA LEU A 68 6.32 4.55 8.96
C LEU A 68 5.34 4.81 7.83
N GLY A 69 4.09 4.38 7.96
CA GLY A 69 3.00 4.73 7.03
C GLY A 69 2.77 6.24 6.95
N ALA A 70 2.88 6.95 8.08
CA ALA A 70 2.70 8.40 8.14
C ALA A 70 3.85 9.21 7.48
N ILE A 71 4.97 8.58 7.12
CA ILE A 71 6.06 9.19 6.34
C ILE A 71 5.66 9.47 4.87
N PHE A 72 4.59 8.86 4.40
CA PHE A 72 4.10 9.01 3.03
C PHE A 72 4.07 10.47 2.50
N PRO A 73 3.57 11.50 3.23
CA PRO A 73 3.60 12.88 2.74
C PRO A 73 5.02 13.43 2.52
N ILE A 74 6.00 12.96 3.30
CA ILE A 74 7.41 13.35 3.14
C ILE A 74 7.92 12.91 1.77
N TRP A 75 7.62 11.67 1.35
CA TRP A 75 7.96 11.18 0.03
C TRP A 75 7.34 12.00 -1.09
N ILE A 76 6.07 12.41 -0.94
CA ILE A 76 5.40 13.27 -1.92
C ILE A 76 6.15 14.58 -2.07
N VAL A 77 6.53 15.23 -0.97
CA VAL A 77 7.27 16.50 -0.99
C VAL A 77 8.64 16.33 -1.64
N ILE A 78 9.39 15.29 -1.25
CA ILE A 78 10.73 14.99 -1.80
C ILE A 78 10.64 14.77 -3.32
N ILE A 79 9.72 13.90 -3.78
CA ILE A 79 9.58 13.60 -5.21
C ILE A 79 9.17 14.85 -6.00
N THR A 80 8.24 15.64 -5.45
CA THR A 80 7.76 16.87 -6.06
C THR A 80 8.88 17.91 -6.18
N PHE A 81 9.72 18.02 -5.15
CA PHE A 81 10.92 18.88 -5.17
C PHE A 81 11.91 18.47 -6.28
N PHE A 82 12.25 17.19 -6.38
CA PHE A 82 13.16 16.71 -7.44
C PHE A 82 12.58 16.84 -8.85
N ARG A 83 11.26 16.98 -8.97
CA ARG A 83 10.60 17.27 -10.25
C ARG A 83 10.59 18.76 -10.62
N GLY A 84 11.19 19.61 -9.79
CA GLY A 84 11.25 21.05 -10.00
C GLY A 84 9.92 21.78 -9.79
N GLU A 85 8.93 21.13 -9.16
CA GLU A 85 7.66 21.77 -8.83
C GLU A 85 7.83 22.68 -7.61
N ARG A 86 7.19 23.86 -7.62
CA ARG A 86 7.27 24.79 -6.49
C ARG A 86 6.52 24.25 -5.29
N LEU A 87 7.22 24.11 -4.16
CA LEU A 87 6.64 23.71 -2.91
C LEU A 87 6.10 24.93 -2.15
N SER A 88 4.93 24.83 -1.54
CA SER A 88 4.46 25.87 -0.63
C SER A 88 5.29 25.87 0.66
N LYS A 89 5.48 27.05 1.27
CA LYS A 89 6.17 27.17 2.57
C LYS A 89 5.51 26.29 3.64
N LEU A 90 4.19 26.21 3.62
CA LEU A 90 3.41 25.36 4.55
C LEU A 90 3.74 23.86 4.36
N ALA A 91 3.88 23.39 3.11
CA ALA A 91 4.26 22.00 2.84
C ALA A 91 5.65 21.66 3.37
N VAL A 92 6.62 22.58 3.19
CA VAL A 92 7.99 22.41 3.71
C VAL A 92 8.00 22.40 5.24
N THR A 93 7.30 23.34 5.87
CA THR A 93 7.20 23.39 7.35
C THR A 93 6.53 22.13 7.89
N GLY A 94 5.42 21.67 7.30
CA GLY A 94 4.75 20.45 7.71
C GLY A 94 5.65 19.20 7.55
N MET A 95 6.45 19.13 6.48
CA MET A 95 7.45 18.07 6.29
C MET A 95 8.50 18.08 7.41
N LEU A 96 9.04 19.25 7.77
CA LEU A 96 10.05 19.37 8.83
C LEU A 96 9.49 18.95 10.19
N VAL A 97 8.27 19.36 10.51
CA VAL A 97 7.59 18.96 11.76
C VAL A 97 7.36 17.43 11.78
N CYS A 98 6.86 16.86 10.67
CA CYS A 98 6.65 15.43 10.56
C CYS A 98 7.97 14.67 10.69
N PHE A 99 9.03 15.11 10.02
CA PHE A 99 10.35 14.49 10.11
C PHE A 99 10.92 14.57 11.54
N GLY A 100 10.77 15.73 12.21
CA GLY A 100 11.16 15.88 13.62
C GLY A 100 10.42 14.89 14.53
N GLY A 101 9.11 14.72 14.34
CA GLY A 101 8.32 13.72 15.08
C GLY A 101 8.81 12.30 14.86
N VAL A 102 9.13 11.94 13.62
CA VAL A 102 9.71 10.63 13.28
C VAL A 102 11.06 10.45 13.97
N CYS A 103 11.95 11.45 13.97
CA CYS A 103 13.24 11.37 14.65
C CYS A 103 13.11 11.14 16.16
N ILE A 104 12.14 11.82 16.83
CA ILE A 104 11.88 11.62 18.25
C ILE A 104 11.47 10.18 18.55
N ILE A 105 10.57 9.61 17.75
CA ILE A 105 10.10 8.23 17.94
C ILE A 105 11.23 7.22 17.71
N PHE A 106 12.04 7.43 16.67
CA PHE A 106 13.15 6.53 16.37
C PHE A 106 14.33 6.66 17.37
N TYR A 107 14.40 7.75 18.12
CA TYR A 107 15.42 7.92 19.16
C TYR A 107 15.37 6.81 20.21
N ASP A 108 14.17 6.43 20.63
CA ASP A 108 13.99 5.35 21.62
C ASP A 108 14.29 3.96 21.05
N HIS A 109 14.30 3.82 19.72
CA HIS A 109 14.55 2.57 19.01
C HIS A 109 15.95 2.47 18.40
N LEU A 110 16.87 3.37 18.74
CA LEU A 110 18.22 3.38 18.15
C LEU A 110 18.99 2.06 18.37
N LYS A 111 18.79 1.39 19.50
CA LYS A 111 19.42 0.10 19.80
C LYS A 111 18.84 -1.03 18.95
N ASP A 112 17.57 -0.95 18.61
CA ASP A 112 16.85 -1.96 17.83
C ASP A 112 17.35 -1.99 16.36
N PHE A 113 17.93 -0.87 15.88
CA PHE A 113 18.56 -0.81 14.55
C PHE A 113 19.78 -1.70 14.39
N LEU A 114 20.36 -2.17 15.48
CA LEU A 114 21.45 -3.16 15.45
C LEU A 114 20.93 -4.57 15.13
N GLU A 115 19.64 -4.81 15.30
CA GLU A 115 18.98 -6.06 14.95
C GLU A 115 18.66 -6.11 13.45
N PRO A 116 19.25 -7.07 12.67
CA PRO A 116 19.08 -7.12 11.22
C PRO A 116 17.63 -7.25 10.79
N ASN A 117 16.82 -8.02 11.52
CA ASN A 117 15.40 -8.23 11.22
C ASN A 117 14.59 -6.94 11.41
N PHE A 118 14.86 -6.18 12.47
CA PHE A 118 14.19 -4.89 12.70
C PHE A 118 14.50 -3.90 11.58
N THR A 119 15.77 -3.74 11.24
CA THR A 119 16.20 -2.87 10.12
C THR A 119 15.59 -3.31 8.79
N PHE A 120 15.52 -4.61 8.52
CA PHE A 120 14.86 -5.15 7.33
C PHE A 120 13.37 -4.77 7.29
N GLY A 121 12.64 -4.89 8.41
CA GLY A 121 11.24 -4.50 8.52
C GLY A 121 11.00 -3.01 8.24
N ILE A 122 11.89 -2.14 8.75
CA ILE A 122 11.86 -0.70 8.49
C ILE A 122 12.09 -0.40 7.00
N ILE A 123 13.11 -0.99 6.39
CA ILE A 123 13.43 -0.79 4.97
C ILE A 123 12.23 -1.20 4.10
N LEU A 124 11.63 -2.36 4.36
CA LEU A 124 10.45 -2.81 3.63
C LEU A 124 9.28 -1.82 3.74
N SER A 125 9.03 -1.31 4.95
CA SER A 125 7.95 -0.35 5.20
C SER A 125 8.22 1.01 4.55
N LEU A 126 9.47 1.48 4.53
CA LEU A 126 9.85 2.72 3.83
C LEU A 126 9.71 2.58 2.31
N ILE A 127 10.13 1.45 1.74
CA ILE A 127 9.94 1.17 0.30
C ILE A 127 8.44 1.08 -0.02
N ALA A 128 7.63 0.48 0.85
CA ALA A 128 6.19 0.39 0.70
C ALA A 128 5.53 1.78 0.60
N THR A 129 5.88 2.70 1.51
CA THR A 129 5.34 4.07 1.50
C THR A 129 5.86 4.89 0.31
N LEU A 130 7.10 4.67 -0.11
CA LEU A 130 7.67 5.29 -1.31
C LEU A 130 6.93 4.83 -2.57
N THR A 131 6.65 3.53 -2.72
CA THR A 131 5.89 3.02 -3.86
C THR A 131 4.48 3.57 -3.90
N TRP A 132 3.84 3.72 -2.74
CA TRP A 132 2.54 4.40 -2.65
C TRP A 132 2.62 5.87 -3.06
N ALA A 133 3.66 6.59 -2.67
CA ALA A 133 3.86 7.98 -3.10
C ALA A 133 3.98 8.09 -4.63
N PHE A 134 4.76 7.22 -5.27
CA PHE A 134 4.82 7.15 -6.73
C PHE A 134 3.46 6.83 -7.35
N GLY A 135 2.73 5.86 -6.82
CA GLY A 135 1.39 5.50 -7.28
C GLY A 135 0.42 6.67 -7.17
N THR A 136 0.44 7.41 -6.06
CA THR A 136 -0.40 8.60 -5.84
C THR A 136 -0.10 9.72 -6.84
N LEU A 137 1.18 10.03 -7.06
CA LEU A 137 1.59 11.03 -8.04
C LEU A 137 1.26 10.61 -9.48
N TYR A 138 1.37 9.32 -9.78
CA TYR A 138 0.98 8.78 -11.07
C TYR A 138 -0.54 8.86 -11.27
N THR A 139 -1.33 8.55 -10.23
CA THR A 139 -2.80 8.71 -10.24
C THR A 139 -3.18 10.15 -10.52
N LYS A 140 -2.61 11.12 -9.80
CA LYS A 140 -2.86 12.56 -10.02
C LYS A 140 -2.63 12.96 -11.48
N LYS A 141 -1.58 12.43 -12.13
CA LYS A 141 -1.25 12.72 -13.53
C LYS A 141 -2.22 12.06 -14.53
N LYS A 142 -2.85 10.94 -14.18
CA LYS A 142 -3.67 10.11 -15.10
C LYS A 142 -5.15 10.04 -14.73
N ALA A 143 -5.57 10.62 -13.59
CA ALA A 143 -6.93 10.51 -13.05
C ALA A 143 -8.04 11.03 -13.99
N ALA A 144 -7.73 11.92 -14.92
CA ALA A 144 -8.70 12.50 -15.84
C ALA A 144 -9.23 11.53 -16.93
N SER A 145 -8.68 10.30 -17.02
CA SER A 145 -8.98 9.42 -18.16
C SER A 145 -10.02 8.33 -17.88
N PHE A 146 -10.37 8.06 -16.61
CA PHE A 146 -11.27 6.96 -16.21
C PHE A 146 -11.82 7.17 -14.80
N ASN A 147 -12.98 6.54 -14.47
CA ASN A 147 -13.55 6.61 -13.13
C ASN A 147 -12.54 6.09 -12.08
N PRO A 148 -12.10 6.93 -11.14
CA PRO A 148 -11.02 6.56 -10.21
C PRO A 148 -11.43 5.44 -9.26
N TYR A 149 -12.69 5.38 -8.84
CA TYR A 149 -13.18 4.37 -7.91
C TYR A 149 -13.35 3.00 -8.60
N PHE A 150 -13.85 2.99 -9.85
CA PHE A 150 -13.88 1.75 -10.62
C PHE A 150 -12.47 1.24 -10.91
N SER A 151 -11.55 2.15 -11.26
CA SER A 151 -10.12 1.83 -11.38
C SER A 151 -9.56 1.22 -10.09
N LEU A 152 -9.94 1.75 -8.92
CA LEU A 152 -9.51 1.23 -7.62
C LEU A 152 -9.95 -0.23 -7.42
N GLY A 153 -11.23 -0.54 -7.68
CA GLY A 153 -11.74 -1.90 -7.60
C GLY A 153 -10.99 -2.88 -8.51
N LEU A 154 -10.72 -2.48 -9.76
CA LEU A 154 -9.95 -3.28 -10.70
C LEU A 154 -8.50 -3.49 -10.25
N GLN A 155 -7.86 -2.44 -9.70
CA GLN A 155 -6.51 -2.53 -9.14
C GLN A 155 -6.46 -3.53 -7.97
N MET A 156 -7.45 -3.50 -7.08
CA MET A 156 -7.57 -4.44 -5.95
C MET A 156 -7.73 -5.88 -6.43
N LEU A 157 -8.58 -6.14 -7.44
CA LEU A 157 -8.74 -7.49 -8.00
C LEU A 157 -7.46 -8.00 -8.65
N ILE A 158 -6.82 -7.19 -9.49
CA ILE A 158 -5.58 -7.59 -10.17
C ILE A 158 -4.48 -7.88 -9.16
N SER A 159 -4.33 -7.02 -8.15
CA SER A 159 -3.32 -7.21 -7.11
C SER A 159 -3.59 -8.43 -6.23
N SER A 160 -4.86 -8.71 -5.91
CA SER A 160 -5.21 -9.89 -5.14
C SER A 160 -4.88 -11.18 -5.90
N LEU A 161 -5.19 -11.24 -7.20
CA LEU A 161 -4.84 -12.37 -8.05
C LEU A 161 -3.31 -12.58 -8.10
N PHE A 162 -2.55 -11.50 -8.27
CA PHE A 162 -1.09 -11.57 -8.25
C PHE A 162 -0.56 -12.08 -6.91
N LEU A 163 -1.10 -11.56 -5.79
CA LEU A 163 -0.71 -12.01 -4.45
C LEU A 163 -1.07 -13.48 -4.21
N PHE A 164 -2.23 -13.95 -4.67
CA PHE A 164 -2.59 -15.38 -4.59
C PHE A 164 -1.62 -16.25 -5.36
N ILE A 165 -1.17 -15.83 -6.54
CA ILE A 165 -0.14 -16.56 -7.31
C ILE A 165 1.17 -16.63 -6.52
N VAL A 166 1.63 -15.51 -5.97
CA VAL A 166 2.87 -15.45 -5.18
C VAL A 166 2.78 -16.34 -3.94
N ILE A 167 1.66 -16.27 -3.21
CA ILE A 167 1.45 -17.07 -2.00
C ILE A 167 1.38 -18.56 -2.32
N GLY A 168 0.69 -18.93 -3.42
CA GLY A 168 0.63 -20.30 -3.89
C GLY A 168 2.00 -20.84 -4.30
N ALA A 169 2.82 -20.03 -4.97
CA ALA A 169 4.18 -20.39 -5.37
C ALA A 169 5.16 -20.54 -4.19
N THR A 170 4.94 -19.77 -3.12
CA THR A 170 5.78 -19.82 -1.90
C THR A 170 5.32 -20.86 -0.88
N GLY A 171 4.21 -21.54 -1.11
CA GLY A 171 3.66 -22.55 -0.20
C GLY A 171 3.21 -22.02 1.16
N THR A 172 3.01 -20.71 1.30
CA THR A 172 2.66 -20.04 2.57
C THR A 172 1.14 -19.92 2.77
N THR A 173 0.35 -20.81 2.18
CA THR A 173 -1.12 -20.81 2.33
C THR A 173 -1.55 -21.64 3.52
N ILE A 174 -2.57 -21.14 4.24
CA ILE A 174 -3.37 -21.96 5.17
C ILE A 174 -4.73 -22.18 4.51
N PRO A 175 -5.27 -23.43 4.52
CA PRO A 175 -6.62 -23.72 4.05
C PRO A 175 -7.65 -22.81 4.73
N LEU A 176 -8.66 -22.37 3.99
CA LEU A 176 -9.70 -21.48 4.52
C LEU A 176 -10.43 -22.07 5.73
N SER A 177 -10.52 -23.40 5.80
CA SER A 177 -11.12 -24.13 6.92
C SER A 177 -10.31 -24.06 8.22
N GLU A 178 -9.02 -23.80 8.14
CA GLU A 178 -8.11 -23.71 9.30
C GLU A 178 -7.90 -22.26 9.78
N ILE A 179 -8.54 -21.29 9.13
CA ILE A 179 -8.45 -19.89 9.53
C ILE A 179 -9.26 -19.70 10.81
N PRO A 180 -8.62 -19.23 11.92
CA PRO A 180 -9.33 -18.95 13.16
C PRO A 180 -10.47 -17.95 12.97
N ALA A 181 -11.61 -18.17 13.65
CA ALA A 181 -12.77 -17.28 13.56
C ALA A 181 -12.42 -15.80 13.84
N ASN A 182 -11.50 -15.56 14.77
CA ASN A 182 -11.03 -14.20 15.09
C ASN A 182 -10.32 -13.50 13.90
N SER A 183 -9.73 -14.27 12.98
CA SER A 183 -9.09 -13.69 11.78
C SER A 183 -10.13 -13.19 10.77
N TRP A 184 -11.33 -13.73 10.76
CA TRP A 184 -12.42 -13.27 9.88
C TRP A 184 -12.92 -11.89 10.29
N TRP A 185 -12.95 -11.57 11.57
CA TRP A 185 -13.26 -10.22 12.05
C TRP A 185 -12.22 -9.20 11.55
N SER A 186 -10.95 -9.59 11.47
CA SER A 186 -9.89 -8.73 10.93
C SER A 186 -10.01 -8.51 9.41
N ILE A 187 -10.74 -9.36 8.70
CA ILE A 187 -11.01 -9.19 7.27
C ILE A 187 -12.15 -8.18 7.05
N GLY A 188 -13.15 -8.17 7.94
CA GLY A 188 -14.31 -7.29 7.85
C GLY A 188 -14.08 -5.87 8.40
N TYR A 189 -13.04 -5.70 9.20
CA TYR A 189 -12.61 -4.40 9.74
C TYR A 189 -11.66 -3.71 8.77
#